data_a59b3d9ab1cd28978cc2abe2a02213a2
#
_entry.id   a59b3d9ab1cd28978cc2abe2a02213a2
#
_cell.length_a   1.000
_cell.length_b   1.000
_cell.length_c   1.000
_cell.angle_alpha   90.00
_cell.angle_beta   90.00
_cell.angle_gamma   90.00
#
_symmetry.space_group_name_H-M   'P 1'
#
loop_
_entity.id
_entity.type
_entity.pdbx_description
1 polymer ?
#
loop_
_entity_poly.entity_id
_entity_poly.type
_entity_poly.pdbx_seq_one_letter_code
_entity_poly.pdbx_strand_id
1 'polypeptide(L)'
;VRIARAVGYPVIIKASGGGGGRGMRVVHTEAALLSAVTLTRGEAQAAFGNPTVYMEKFLTTPRHIEIQVLADEHKNAVWLGERDCSMQRRHQKIIEEAPAPGIPPRLLTRIGDRCAEASRKIGYRGAGTFEFLYQDDEFYFIEMNTRVQVEHPVTEATNGIDIVQQQIRIAAGQKLAFRQRDIVRKGHAIECRINAEDPYTFVPSPGRITSYHAPGGPGIRVDSHVYQNYVVPPYYDSMVGKVIAYGDTRNQAIARMRIALSEMVVEGIRTNI
;
A
#
# COMPACT_ATOMS: atom_id res chain seq x y z
N VAL A 1 0.30 32.41 3.10
CA VAL A 1 1.30 32.75 4.13
C VAL A 1 0.77 32.49 5.53
N ARG A 2 -0.32 33.15 5.99
CA ARG A 2 -0.86 33.01 7.35
C ARG A 2 -1.13 31.56 7.76
N ILE A 3 -1.76 30.76 6.88
CA ILE A 3 -2.03 29.34 7.12
C ILE A 3 -0.74 28.53 7.21
N ALA A 4 0.23 28.79 6.30
CA ALA A 4 1.53 28.10 6.34
C ALA A 4 2.30 28.34 7.63
N ARG A 5 2.25 29.59 8.17
CA ARG A 5 2.83 29.90 9.48
C ARG A 5 2.15 29.15 10.62
N ALA A 6 0.81 29.03 10.58
CA ALA A 6 0.04 28.34 11.61
C ALA A 6 0.28 26.82 11.59
N VAL A 7 0.39 26.23 10.40
CA VAL A 7 0.67 24.79 10.19
C VAL A 7 2.14 24.47 10.47
N GLY A 8 3.04 25.45 10.27
CA GLY A 8 4.49 25.29 10.40
C GLY A 8 5.15 24.68 9.17
N TYR A 9 6.30 25.24 8.79
CA TYR A 9 7.11 24.69 7.69
C TYR A 9 7.84 23.40 8.12
N PRO A 10 8.18 22.49 7.17
CA PRO A 10 7.84 22.56 5.74
C PRO A 10 6.35 22.27 5.47
N VAL A 11 5.86 22.84 4.35
CA VAL A 11 4.52 22.55 3.83
C VAL A 11 4.63 22.00 2.41
N ILE A 12 3.59 21.31 1.94
CA ILE A 12 3.51 20.82 0.57
C ILE A 12 2.31 21.47 -0.14
N ILE A 13 2.52 21.97 -1.36
CA ILE A 13 1.49 22.46 -2.24
C ILE A 13 1.13 21.34 -3.21
N LYS A 14 -0.16 21.04 -3.34
CA LYS A 14 -0.68 19.97 -4.20
C LYS A 14 -1.73 20.51 -5.16
N ALA A 15 -1.70 20.04 -6.41
CA ALA A 15 -2.76 20.27 -7.38
C ALA A 15 -3.99 19.42 -7.00
N SER A 16 -5.20 20.01 -7.02
CA SER A 16 -6.44 19.30 -6.71
C SER A 16 -6.79 18.19 -7.71
N GLY A 17 -6.33 18.31 -8.94
CA GLY A 17 -6.44 17.27 -9.97
C GLY A 17 -5.23 16.34 -10.07
N GLY A 18 -4.21 16.54 -9.23
CA GLY A 18 -2.97 15.76 -9.24
C GLY A 18 -3.08 14.44 -8.47
N GLY A 19 -2.19 13.51 -8.80
CA GLY A 19 -2.06 12.23 -8.13
C GLY A 19 -0.74 11.55 -8.49
N GLY A 20 -0.36 10.50 -7.74
CA GLY A 20 0.84 9.73 -8.02
C GLY A 20 2.15 10.53 -8.01
N GLY A 21 2.24 11.56 -7.16
CA GLY A 21 3.44 12.40 -7.05
C GLY A 21 3.55 13.55 -8.06
N ARG A 22 2.58 13.72 -8.96
CA ARG A 22 2.55 14.81 -9.95
C ARG A 22 1.79 16.03 -9.42
N GLY A 23 2.27 17.22 -9.74
CA GLY A 23 1.64 18.47 -9.30
C GLY A 23 1.80 18.73 -7.80
N MET A 24 2.93 18.35 -7.23
CA MET A 24 3.26 18.55 -5.81
C MET A 24 4.61 19.26 -5.66
N ARG A 25 4.71 20.18 -4.68
CA ARG A 25 5.94 20.92 -4.39
C ARG A 25 6.10 21.17 -2.90
N VAL A 26 7.22 20.69 -2.35
CA VAL A 26 7.58 20.94 -0.94
C VAL A 26 8.17 22.34 -0.81
N VAL A 27 7.78 23.03 0.26
CA VAL A 27 8.19 24.40 0.56
C VAL A 27 8.74 24.44 1.97
N HIS A 28 10.02 24.70 2.10
CA HIS A 28 10.73 24.69 3.38
C HIS A 28 10.72 26.06 4.08
N THR A 29 10.55 27.14 3.34
CA THR A 29 10.61 28.50 3.89
C THR A 29 9.47 29.37 3.37
N GLU A 30 9.11 30.40 4.11
CA GLU A 30 8.07 31.34 3.72
C GLU A 30 8.41 32.09 2.41
N ALA A 31 9.69 32.44 2.24
CA ALA A 31 10.12 33.18 1.04
C ALA A 31 9.85 32.40 -0.26
N ALA A 32 9.91 31.08 -0.22
CA ALA A 32 9.66 30.23 -1.37
C ALA A 32 8.17 29.94 -1.63
N LEU A 33 7.27 30.27 -0.69
CA LEU A 33 5.88 29.84 -0.75
C LEU A 33 5.13 30.39 -1.96
N LEU A 34 5.20 31.70 -2.23
CA LEU A 34 4.45 32.32 -3.32
C LEU A 34 4.89 31.81 -4.69
N SER A 35 6.19 31.69 -4.91
CA SER A 35 6.72 31.13 -6.16
C SER A 35 6.29 29.68 -6.34
N ALA A 36 6.35 28.86 -5.28
CA ALA A 36 5.91 27.47 -5.32
C ALA A 36 4.41 27.35 -5.67
N VAL A 37 3.55 28.17 -5.07
CA VAL A 37 2.12 28.22 -5.40
C VAL A 37 1.89 28.57 -6.86
N THR A 38 2.56 29.61 -7.37
CA THR A 38 2.41 30.06 -8.75
C THR A 38 2.85 28.99 -9.76
N LEU A 39 4.01 28.37 -9.51
CA LEU A 39 4.52 27.29 -10.37
C LEU A 39 3.59 26.07 -10.35
N THR A 40 3.17 25.63 -9.17
CA THR A 40 2.28 24.45 -9.06
C THR A 40 0.93 24.71 -9.71
N ARG A 41 0.38 25.93 -9.63
CA ARG A 41 -0.85 26.31 -10.33
C ARG A 41 -0.69 26.27 -11.85
N GLY A 42 0.43 26.78 -12.38
CA GLY A 42 0.73 26.71 -13.81
C GLY A 42 0.85 25.26 -14.31
N GLU A 43 1.59 24.41 -13.58
CA GLU A 43 1.72 23.00 -13.86
C GLU A 43 0.36 22.27 -13.79
N ALA A 44 -0.47 22.58 -12.79
CA ALA A 44 -1.80 22.01 -12.62
C ALA A 44 -2.75 22.40 -13.77
N GLN A 45 -2.71 23.67 -14.21
CA GLN A 45 -3.49 24.12 -15.35
C GLN A 45 -3.08 23.40 -16.64
N ALA A 46 -1.78 23.27 -16.89
CA ALA A 46 -1.26 22.62 -18.09
C ALA A 46 -1.54 21.11 -18.13
N ALA A 47 -1.40 20.42 -16.99
CA ALA A 47 -1.52 18.97 -16.91
C ALA A 47 -2.97 18.47 -16.71
N PHE A 48 -3.80 19.23 -15.99
CA PHE A 48 -5.13 18.77 -15.53
C PHE A 48 -6.27 19.72 -15.95
N GLY A 49 -5.98 20.84 -16.61
CA GLY A 49 -6.98 21.85 -16.96
C GLY A 49 -7.58 22.60 -15.76
N ASN A 50 -7.05 22.41 -14.56
CA ASN A 50 -7.55 22.99 -13.32
C ASN A 50 -6.38 23.54 -12.48
N PRO A 51 -6.28 24.87 -12.27
CA PRO A 51 -5.18 25.50 -11.53
C PRO A 51 -5.38 25.46 -10.00
N THR A 52 -6.43 24.81 -9.50
CA THR A 52 -6.71 24.76 -8.07
C THR A 52 -5.64 23.97 -7.34
N VAL A 53 -5.07 24.58 -6.31
CA VAL A 53 -4.08 23.96 -5.43
C VAL A 53 -4.51 24.10 -3.98
N TYR A 54 -4.06 23.17 -3.16
CA TYR A 54 -4.22 23.20 -1.72
C TYR A 54 -2.88 22.96 -1.02
N MET A 55 -2.83 23.22 0.25
CA MET A 55 -1.62 23.12 1.05
C MET A 55 -1.84 22.21 2.25
N GLU A 56 -0.86 21.36 2.52
CA GLU A 56 -0.83 20.48 3.68
C GLU A 56 0.49 20.64 4.44
N LYS A 57 0.50 20.17 5.70
CA LYS A 57 1.75 19.96 6.44
C LYS A 57 2.57 18.91 5.69
N PHE A 58 3.85 19.19 5.46
CA PHE A 58 4.78 18.17 4.96
C PHE A 58 5.40 17.43 6.12
N LEU A 59 5.31 16.11 6.12
CA LEU A 59 5.96 15.24 7.08
C LEU A 59 7.32 14.82 6.53
N THR A 60 8.36 14.92 7.34
CA THR A 60 9.75 14.76 6.87
C THR A 60 10.22 13.31 6.83
N THR A 61 9.73 12.48 7.73
CA THR A 61 10.14 11.07 7.88
C THR A 61 8.95 10.15 8.18
N PRO A 62 7.83 10.30 7.44
CA PRO A 62 6.65 9.49 7.73
C PRO A 62 6.83 8.05 7.26
N ARG A 63 6.17 7.13 7.97
CA ARG A 63 5.90 5.78 7.49
C ARG A 63 4.54 5.75 6.80
N HIS A 64 4.42 4.91 5.79
CA HIS A 64 3.15 4.66 5.12
C HIS A 64 2.47 3.47 5.79
N ILE A 65 1.47 3.75 6.61
CA ILE A 65 0.71 2.74 7.36
C ILE A 65 -0.71 2.72 6.85
N GLU A 66 -1.26 1.54 6.64
CA GLU A 66 -2.59 1.37 6.12
C GLU A 66 -3.41 0.37 6.94
N ILE A 67 -4.72 0.62 7.04
CA ILE A 67 -5.65 -0.21 7.82
C ILE A 67 -6.61 -0.92 6.86
N GLN A 68 -6.57 -2.24 6.85
CA GLN A 68 -7.49 -3.06 6.06
C GLN A 68 -8.86 -3.15 6.74
N VAL A 69 -9.92 -2.86 6.01
CA VAL A 69 -11.29 -3.03 6.47
C VAL A 69 -12.09 -3.97 5.56
N LEU A 70 -13.09 -4.61 6.17
CA LEU A 70 -14.18 -5.30 5.48
C LEU A 70 -15.50 -4.77 6.03
N ALA A 71 -16.45 -4.46 5.15
CA ALA A 71 -17.76 -3.98 5.55
C ALA A 71 -18.86 -4.59 4.66
N ASP A 72 -20.00 -4.92 5.25
CA ASP A 72 -21.16 -5.49 4.56
C ASP A 72 -22.35 -4.52 4.48
N GLU A 73 -23.38 -4.89 3.72
CA GLU A 73 -24.61 -4.07 3.59
C GLU A 73 -25.47 -4.06 4.84
N HIS A 74 -25.19 -4.93 5.82
CA HIS A 74 -25.93 -5.06 7.07
C HIS A 74 -25.35 -4.20 8.19
N LYS A 75 -24.52 -3.20 7.85
CA LYS A 75 -23.86 -2.27 8.78
C LYS A 75 -22.80 -2.94 9.69
N ASN A 76 -22.32 -4.12 9.34
CA ASN A 76 -21.15 -4.68 9.99
C ASN A 76 -19.89 -4.16 9.30
N ALA A 77 -18.91 -3.77 10.09
CA ALA A 77 -17.58 -3.45 9.60
C ALA A 77 -16.53 -3.84 10.63
N VAL A 78 -15.45 -4.40 10.15
CA VAL A 78 -14.29 -4.82 10.95
C VAL A 78 -13.02 -4.31 10.31
N TRP A 79 -11.96 -4.18 11.11
CA TRP A 79 -10.61 -3.96 10.62
C TRP A 79 -9.75 -5.19 10.88
N LEU A 80 -8.91 -5.54 9.91
CA LEU A 80 -8.13 -6.78 9.89
C LEU A 80 -6.66 -6.58 10.32
N GLY A 81 -6.30 -5.40 10.75
CA GLY A 81 -4.95 -5.03 11.10
C GLY A 81 -4.36 -3.99 10.14
N GLU A 82 -3.14 -3.66 10.45
CA GLU A 82 -2.34 -2.70 9.71
C GLU A 82 -1.27 -3.40 8.86
N ARG A 83 -0.85 -2.68 7.82
CA ARG A 83 0.34 -2.98 7.00
C ARG A 83 1.28 -1.79 7.03
N ASP A 84 2.57 -2.07 6.99
CA ASP A 84 3.60 -1.09 6.69
C ASP A 84 3.98 -1.20 5.21
N CYS A 85 3.80 -0.12 4.49
CA CYS A 85 4.12 -0.01 3.07
C CYS A 85 5.12 1.12 2.80
N SER A 86 6.00 1.39 3.74
CA SER A 86 6.96 2.50 3.68
C SER A 86 8.09 2.27 2.68
N MET A 87 8.41 1.01 2.37
CA MET A 87 9.46 0.68 1.41
C MET A 87 8.94 0.84 -0.02
N GLN A 88 9.14 2.03 -0.54
CA GLN A 88 8.63 2.47 -1.84
C GLN A 88 9.77 2.95 -2.73
N ARG A 89 9.54 2.83 -4.03
CA ARG A 89 10.39 3.40 -5.07
C ARG A 89 9.55 4.30 -5.97
N ARG A 90 9.87 5.60 -6.04
CA ARG A 90 9.10 6.60 -6.82
C ARG A 90 7.59 6.53 -6.51
N HIS A 91 7.25 6.42 -5.22
CA HIS A 91 5.87 6.28 -4.70
C HIS A 91 5.17 4.95 -5.08
N GLN A 92 5.91 3.95 -5.57
CA GLN A 92 5.40 2.59 -5.76
C GLN A 92 5.87 1.70 -4.62
N LYS A 93 4.95 1.02 -3.97
CA LYS A 93 5.22 0.02 -2.93
C LYS A 93 6.02 -1.14 -3.54
N ILE A 94 7.07 -1.60 -2.87
CA ILE A 94 7.95 -2.69 -3.33
C ILE A 94 8.01 -3.82 -2.31
N ILE A 95 8.03 -3.46 -1.01
CA ILE A 95 8.01 -4.41 0.10
C ILE A 95 6.95 -3.94 1.09
N GLU A 96 6.09 -4.84 1.50
CA GLU A 96 5.03 -4.61 2.47
C GLU A 96 5.12 -5.63 3.60
N GLU A 97 4.76 -5.24 4.81
CA GLU A 97 4.76 -6.16 5.96
C GLU A 97 3.54 -5.96 6.87
N ALA A 98 3.12 -7.03 7.52
CA ALA A 98 2.11 -7.03 8.56
C ALA A 98 2.52 -7.98 9.71
N PRO A 99 2.33 -7.56 10.97
CA PRO A 99 1.95 -6.22 11.43
C PRO A 99 3.07 -5.18 11.23
N ALA A 100 2.72 -3.90 11.26
CA ALA A 100 3.67 -2.80 11.20
C ALA A 100 4.52 -2.76 12.48
N PRO A 101 5.86 -2.86 12.40
CA PRO A 101 6.70 -2.91 13.59
C PRO A 101 6.72 -1.59 14.35
N GLY A 102 6.78 -1.66 15.67
CA GLY A 102 7.06 -0.51 16.56
C GLY A 102 5.93 0.50 16.71
N ILE A 103 4.69 0.21 16.28
CA ILE A 103 3.54 1.06 16.54
C ILE A 103 2.82 0.55 17.80
N PRO A 104 2.54 1.43 18.78
CA PRO A 104 1.86 1.02 20.01
C PRO A 104 0.48 0.40 19.74
N PRO A 105 0.16 -0.78 20.31
CA PRO A 105 -1.11 -1.48 20.04
C PRO A 105 -2.35 -0.63 20.31
N ARG A 106 -2.31 0.23 21.35
CA ARG A 106 -3.43 1.13 21.69
C ARG A 106 -3.74 2.13 20.57
N LEU A 107 -2.71 2.60 19.85
CA LEU A 107 -2.89 3.52 18.73
C LEU A 107 -3.50 2.80 17.54
N LEU A 108 -3.04 1.58 17.27
CA LEU A 108 -3.58 0.72 16.21
C LEU A 108 -5.05 0.38 16.46
N THR A 109 -5.41 0.00 17.68
CA THR A 109 -6.81 -0.26 18.04
C THR A 109 -7.65 0.99 17.83
N ARG A 110 -7.20 2.14 18.33
CA ARG A 110 -7.92 3.41 18.19
C ARG A 110 -8.16 3.78 16.73
N ILE A 111 -7.14 3.68 15.87
CA ILE A 111 -7.29 4.03 14.45
C ILE A 111 -8.11 2.99 13.69
N GLY A 112 -7.90 1.71 13.96
CA GLY A 112 -8.65 0.62 13.35
C GLY A 112 -10.15 0.71 13.64
N ASP A 113 -10.52 0.94 14.90
CA ASP A 113 -11.92 1.13 15.31
C ASP A 113 -12.56 2.35 14.63
N ARG A 114 -11.83 3.45 14.48
CA ARG A 114 -12.27 4.63 13.72
C ARG A 114 -12.48 4.31 12.24
N CYS A 115 -11.61 3.54 11.62
CA CYS A 115 -11.77 3.11 10.22
C CYS A 115 -13.02 2.24 10.04
N ALA A 116 -13.25 1.28 10.94
CA ALA A 116 -14.45 0.45 10.92
C ALA A 116 -15.72 1.28 11.16
N GLU A 117 -15.69 2.23 12.11
CA GLU A 117 -16.81 3.15 12.35
C GLU A 117 -17.09 4.06 11.14
N ALA A 118 -16.06 4.63 10.53
CA ALA A 118 -16.20 5.43 9.31
C ALA A 118 -16.84 4.62 8.19
N SER A 119 -16.37 3.36 7.98
CA SER A 119 -16.95 2.45 6.99
C SER A 119 -18.45 2.21 7.22
N ARG A 120 -18.87 2.02 8.49
CA ARG A 120 -20.30 1.88 8.83
C ARG A 120 -21.10 3.16 8.54
N LYS A 121 -20.56 4.33 8.90
CA LYS A 121 -21.24 5.63 8.74
C LYS A 121 -21.48 5.98 7.27
N ILE A 122 -20.51 5.69 6.39
CA ILE A 122 -20.65 5.97 4.96
C ILE A 122 -21.39 4.86 4.19
N GLY A 123 -21.76 3.76 4.87
CA GLY A 123 -22.40 2.61 4.21
C GLY A 123 -21.49 1.87 3.25
N TYR A 124 -20.19 1.82 3.56
CA TYR A 124 -19.20 1.11 2.72
C TYR A 124 -19.50 -0.39 2.63
N ARG A 125 -19.21 -1.00 1.48
CA ARG A 125 -19.38 -2.43 1.21
C ARG A 125 -18.18 -2.99 0.48
N GLY A 126 -17.67 -4.13 0.93
CA GLY A 126 -16.51 -4.81 0.35
C GLY A 126 -15.23 -4.65 1.16
N ALA A 127 -14.12 -4.96 0.52
CA ALA A 127 -12.78 -4.70 1.07
C ALA A 127 -12.35 -3.27 0.75
N GLY A 128 -11.78 -2.58 1.73
CA GLY A 128 -11.22 -1.25 1.57
C GLY A 128 -10.01 -1.06 2.47
N THR A 129 -9.22 -0.07 2.15
CA THR A 129 -8.00 0.24 2.91
C THR A 129 -7.93 1.74 3.15
N PHE A 130 -7.78 2.12 4.41
CA PHE A 130 -7.48 3.50 4.80
C PHE A 130 -5.97 3.68 4.87
N GLU A 131 -5.42 4.60 4.09
CA GLU A 131 -4.00 4.92 4.06
C GLU A 131 -3.67 6.14 4.91
N PHE A 132 -2.57 6.04 5.65
CA PHE A 132 -2.09 7.08 6.57
C PHE A 132 -0.59 7.28 6.41
N LEU A 133 -0.16 8.52 6.64
CA LEU A 133 1.20 8.79 7.06
C LEU A 133 1.26 8.71 8.58
N TYR A 134 2.25 8.00 9.10
CA TYR A 134 2.48 7.86 10.53
C TYR A 134 3.82 8.46 10.91
N GLN A 135 3.81 9.44 11.80
CA GLN A 135 5.01 10.09 12.33
C GLN A 135 4.71 10.61 13.74
N ASP A 136 5.67 10.51 14.64
CA ASP A 136 5.60 11.04 16.00
C ASP A 136 4.33 10.59 16.77
N ASP A 137 4.01 9.28 16.67
CA ASP A 137 2.82 8.64 17.27
C ASP A 137 1.45 9.20 16.80
N GLU A 138 1.44 9.91 15.67
CA GLU A 138 0.24 10.45 15.05
C GLU A 138 -0.03 9.85 13.67
N PHE A 139 -1.32 9.62 13.38
CA PHE A 139 -1.79 9.16 12.09
C PHE A 139 -2.43 10.30 11.31
N TYR A 140 -1.92 10.56 10.10
CA TYR A 140 -2.43 11.58 9.17
C TYR A 140 -3.07 10.87 7.99
N PHE A 141 -4.39 11.00 7.87
CA PHE A 141 -5.16 10.36 6.79
C PHE A 141 -4.76 10.90 5.42
N ILE A 142 -4.55 10.01 4.45
CA ILE A 142 -4.27 10.36 3.05
C ILE A 142 -5.50 10.12 2.20
N GLU A 143 -5.91 8.84 2.10
CA GLU A 143 -7.01 8.42 1.23
C GLU A 143 -7.59 7.08 1.67
N MET A 144 -8.73 6.72 1.09
CA MET A 144 -9.30 5.38 1.19
C MET A 144 -9.29 4.73 -0.19
N ASN A 145 -8.64 3.58 -0.30
CA ASN A 145 -8.73 2.73 -1.48
C ASN A 145 -9.94 1.82 -1.36
N THR A 146 -10.94 2.04 -2.23
CA THR A 146 -12.22 1.33 -2.21
C THR A 146 -12.19 0.06 -3.04
N ARG A 147 -11.17 -0.73 -2.86
CA ARG A 147 -10.87 -1.98 -3.58
C ARG A 147 -9.94 -2.86 -2.76
N VAL A 148 -9.74 -4.11 -3.19
CA VAL A 148 -8.60 -4.91 -2.73
C VAL A 148 -7.30 -4.30 -3.25
N GLN A 149 -6.23 -4.39 -2.46
CA GLN A 149 -4.89 -3.93 -2.86
C GLN A 149 -3.95 -5.11 -3.12
N VAL A 150 -2.83 -4.85 -3.79
CA VAL A 150 -1.81 -5.87 -4.13
C VAL A 150 -1.33 -6.57 -2.87
N GLU A 151 -1.09 -5.82 -1.81
CA GLU A 151 -0.50 -6.22 -0.53
C GLU A 151 -1.47 -6.88 0.46
N HIS A 152 -2.71 -7.19 0.05
CA HIS A 152 -3.67 -7.90 0.91
C HIS A 152 -3.17 -9.25 1.46
N PRO A 153 -2.28 -10.00 0.76
CA PRO A 153 -1.82 -11.30 1.25
C PRO A 153 -1.09 -11.28 2.58
N VAL A 154 -0.37 -10.21 2.93
CA VAL A 154 0.29 -10.14 4.26
C VAL A 154 -0.73 -10.04 5.39
N THR A 155 -1.88 -9.41 5.13
CA THR A 155 -3.01 -9.39 6.07
C THR A 155 -3.66 -10.77 6.14
N GLU A 156 -3.92 -11.42 5.02
CA GLU A 156 -4.47 -12.78 4.97
C GLU A 156 -3.60 -13.78 5.72
N ALA A 157 -2.29 -13.72 5.50
CA ALA A 157 -1.33 -14.64 6.14
C ALA A 157 -1.32 -14.49 7.67
N THR A 158 -1.53 -13.29 8.20
CA THR A 158 -1.51 -13.04 9.64
C THR A 158 -2.88 -13.25 10.32
N ASN A 159 -3.99 -13.23 9.57
CA ASN A 159 -5.34 -13.39 10.11
C ASN A 159 -6.02 -14.72 9.77
N GLY A 160 -5.57 -15.40 8.71
CA GLY A 160 -6.26 -16.57 8.18
C GLY A 160 -7.60 -16.27 7.52
N ILE A 161 -7.84 -15.02 7.10
CA ILE A 161 -9.07 -14.57 6.43
C ILE A 161 -8.77 -14.29 4.97
N ASP A 162 -9.44 -15.00 4.06
CA ASP A 162 -9.39 -14.78 2.61
C ASP A 162 -10.22 -13.53 2.25
N ILE A 163 -9.54 -12.41 1.98
CA ILE A 163 -10.17 -11.11 1.71
C ILE A 163 -10.96 -11.14 0.41
N VAL A 164 -10.44 -11.78 -0.64
CA VAL A 164 -11.12 -11.87 -1.93
C VAL A 164 -12.39 -12.71 -1.82
N GLN A 165 -12.35 -13.81 -1.09
CA GLN A 165 -13.54 -14.61 -0.80
C GLN A 165 -14.59 -13.78 -0.03
N GLN A 166 -14.17 -12.97 0.95
CA GLN A 166 -15.08 -12.10 1.69
C GLN A 166 -15.70 -11.03 0.77
N GLN A 167 -14.96 -10.44 -0.17
CA GLN A 167 -15.53 -9.51 -1.14
C GLN A 167 -16.66 -10.16 -1.97
N ILE A 168 -16.45 -11.40 -2.44
CA ILE A 168 -17.45 -12.13 -3.20
C ILE A 168 -18.71 -12.40 -2.35
N ARG A 169 -18.51 -12.84 -1.10
CA ARG A 169 -19.62 -13.10 -0.15
C ARG A 169 -20.42 -11.83 0.16
N ILE A 170 -19.72 -10.71 0.41
CA ILE A 170 -20.34 -9.41 0.66
C ILE A 170 -21.11 -8.93 -0.58
N ALA A 171 -20.53 -9.07 -1.78
CA ALA A 171 -21.20 -8.71 -3.03
C ALA A 171 -22.46 -9.56 -3.29
N ALA A 172 -22.46 -10.82 -2.82
CA ALA A 172 -23.63 -11.70 -2.83
C ALA A 172 -24.66 -11.39 -1.71
N GLY A 173 -24.50 -10.29 -0.97
CA GLY A 173 -25.44 -9.89 0.08
C GLY A 173 -25.28 -10.63 1.42
N GLN A 174 -24.22 -11.42 1.58
CA GLN A 174 -23.97 -12.15 2.84
C GLN A 174 -23.43 -11.24 3.93
N LYS A 175 -23.85 -11.52 5.17
CA LYS A 175 -23.26 -10.87 6.36
C LYS A 175 -21.84 -11.38 6.60
N LEU A 176 -20.99 -10.52 7.16
CA LEU A 176 -19.72 -10.95 7.71
C LEU A 176 -19.94 -12.06 8.75
N ALA A 177 -19.22 -13.17 8.57
CA ALA A 177 -19.35 -14.35 9.43
C ALA A 177 -18.64 -14.21 10.79
N PHE A 178 -17.88 -13.12 10.98
CA PHE A 178 -17.07 -12.86 12.16
C PHE A 178 -17.22 -11.40 12.63
N ARG A 179 -16.94 -11.17 13.89
CA ARG A 179 -16.94 -9.86 14.54
C ARG A 179 -15.50 -9.44 14.83
N GLN A 180 -15.27 -8.17 15.19
CA GLN A 180 -13.95 -7.66 15.53
C GLN A 180 -13.23 -8.50 16.59
N ARG A 181 -13.93 -8.98 17.60
CA ARG A 181 -13.36 -9.82 18.67
C ARG A 181 -12.89 -11.22 18.22
N ASP A 182 -13.37 -11.66 17.08
CA ASP A 182 -13.06 -13.00 16.52
C ASP A 182 -11.79 -12.96 15.66
N ILE A 183 -11.29 -11.76 15.37
CA ILE A 183 -10.10 -11.55 14.55
C ILE A 183 -8.85 -11.67 15.41
N VAL A 184 -8.10 -12.75 15.21
CA VAL A 184 -6.84 -13.03 15.91
C VAL A 184 -5.70 -12.94 14.93
N ARG A 185 -4.79 -12.00 15.16
CA ARG A 185 -3.57 -11.85 14.36
C ARG A 185 -2.44 -12.67 14.96
N LYS A 186 -1.72 -13.42 14.11
CA LYS A 186 -0.60 -14.27 14.53
C LYS A 186 0.57 -14.11 13.58
N GLY A 187 1.77 -14.18 14.13
CA GLY A 187 3.00 -14.17 13.37
C GLY A 187 3.26 -12.84 12.66
N HIS A 188 4.03 -12.92 11.59
CA HIS A 188 4.47 -11.80 10.77
C HIS A 188 4.57 -12.24 9.31
N ALA A 189 4.12 -11.42 8.39
CA ALA A 189 4.21 -11.67 6.97
C ALA A 189 4.89 -10.51 6.26
N ILE A 190 5.67 -10.83 5.24
CA ILE A 190 6.35 -9.87 4.36
C ILE A 190 6.00 -10.25 2.93
N GLU A 191 5.66 -9.27 2.12
CA GLU A 191 5.48 -9.41 0.69
C GLU A 191 6.58 -8.63 -0.05
N CYS A 192 7.14 -9.23 -1.11
CA CYS A 192 8.00 -8.56 -2.06
C CYS A 192 7.35 -8.62 -3.45
N ARG A 193 7.21 -7.48 -4.10
CA ARG A 193 6.72 -7.40 -5.48
C ARG A 193 7.84 -7.76 -6.45
N ILE A 194 7.54 -8.65 -7.39
CA ILE A 194 8.46 -9.04 -8.45
C ILE A 194 8.04 -8.32 -9.73
N ASN A 195 8.89 -7.41 -10.18
CA ASN A 195 8.65 -6.58 -11.35
C ASN A 195 9.61 -6.96 -12.49
N ALA A 196 9.07 -7.01 -13.71
CA ALA A 196 9.84 -7.15 -14.95
C ALA A 196 10.51 -5.80 -15.28
N GLU A 197 11.62 -5.51 -14.60
CA GLU A 197 12.34 -4.24 -14.66
C GLU A 197 13.85 -4.47 -14.50
N ASP A 198 14.65 -3.60 -15.09
CA ASP A 198 16.06 -3.54 -14.76
C ASP A 198 16.25 -3.11 -13.30
N PRO A 199 16.98 -3.87 -12.47
CA PRO A 199 17.08 -3.61 -11.03
C PRO A 199 17.80 -2.31 -10.67
N TYR A 200 18.57 -1.74 -11.60
CA TYR A 200 19.35 -0.52 -11.38
C TYR A 200 18.72 0.72 -12.00
N THR A 201 18.23 0.61 -13.23
CA THR A 201 17.66 1.75 -13.97
C THR A 201 16.15 1.85 -13.83
N PHE A 202 15.49 0.74 -13.41
CA PHE A 202 14.04 0.61 -13.26
C PHE A 202 13.26 0.75 -14.57
N VAL A 203 13.96 0.55 -15.68
CA VAL A 203 13.32 0.51 -17.00
C VAL A 203 12.55 -0.81 -17.12
N PRO A 204 11.29 -0.79 -17.55
CA PRO A 204 10.52 -2.00 -17.82
C PRO A 204 11.25 -2.95 -18.78
N SER A 205 11.18 -4.24 -18.50
CA SER A 205 11.82 -5.30 -19.28
C SER A 205 10.77 -6.30 -19.80
N PRO A 206 9.89 -5.89 -20.73
CA PRO A 206 8.94 -6.81 -21.36
C PRO A 206 9.70 -7.84 -22.19
N GLY A 207 9.12 -9.02 -22.38
CA GLY A 207 9.75 -10.08 -23.19
C GLY A 207 9.29 -11.48 -22.80
N ARG A 208 9.90 -12.46 -23.42
CA ARG A 208 9.60 -13.88 -23.17
C ARG A 208 10.40 -14.39 -21.97
N ILE A 209 9.68 -15.00 -21.02
CA ILE A 209 10.29 -15.74 -19.91
C ILE A 209 10.75 -17.10 -20.44
N THR A 210 12.05 -17.35 -20.42
CA THR A 210 12.65 -18.60 -20.92
C THR A 210 12.72 -19.69 -19.85
N SER A 211 12.87 -19.28 -18.58
CA SER A 211 12.86 -20.18 -17.43
C SER A 211 12.11 -19.53 -16.28
N TYR A 212 11.29 -20.31 -15.58
CA TYR A 212 10.52 -19.84 -14.42
C TYR A 212 10.50 -20.90 -13.32
N HIS A 213 10.95 -20.52 -12.13
CA HIS A 213 10.82 -21.33 -10.93
C HIS A 213 10.27 -20.45 -9.79
N ALA A 214 9.11 -20.78 -9.29
CA ALA A 214 8.53 -20.16 -8.11
C ALA A 214 9.07 -20.85 -6.84
N PRO A 215 9.55 -20.08 -5.84
CA PRO A 215 9.96 -20.65 -4.56
C PRO A 215 8.80 -21.27 -3.82
N GLY A 216 9.10 -22.21 -2.92
CA GLY A 216 8.10 -22.91 -2.11
C GLY A 216 8.57 -23.20 -0.71
N GLY A 217 7.83 -24.07 -0.01
CA GLY A 217 8.14 -24.50 1.34
C GLY A 217 7.28 -23.84 2.43
N PRO A 218 7.53 -24.18 3.71
CA PRO A 218 6.71 -23.73 4.82
C PRO A 218 6.65 -22.21 4.96
N GLY A 219 5.45 -21.65 4.89
CA GLY A 219 5.20 -20.21 5.04
C GLY A 219 5.55 -19.38 3.81
N ILE A 220 5.75 -19.99 2.65
CA ILE A 220 5.92 -19.28 1.37
C ILE A 220 4.66 -19.40 0.53
N ARG A 221 4.20 -18.25 0.00
CA ARG A 221 3.13 -18.14 -0.97
C ARG A 221 3.64 -17.29 -2.14
N VAL A 222 3.32 -17.71 -3.36
CA VAL A 222 3.62 -16.95 -4.58
C VAL A 222 2.31 -16.72 -5.32
N ASP A 223 1.98 -15.45 -5.53
CA ASP A 223 0.84 -15.05 -6.37
C ASP A 223 1.41 -14.51 -7.68
N SER A 224 1.21 -15.23 -8.76
CA SER A 224 1.75 -14.88 -10.08
C SER A 224 0.83 -15.40 -11.19
N HIS A 225 0.88 -14.73 -12.34
CA HIS A 225 0.19 -15.15 -13.56
C HIS A 225 1.15 -15.63 -14.65
N VAL A 226 2.48 -15.54 -14.40
CA VAL A 226 3.49 -15.90 -15.40
C VAL A 226 3.94 -17.35 -15.24
N TYR A 227 4.46 -17.89 -16.31
CA TYR A 227 4.96 -19.25 -16.43
C TYR A 227 6.04 -19.31 -17.52
N GLN A 228 6.75 -20.41 -17.63
CA GLN A 228 7.73 -20.60 -18.69
C GLN A 228 7.10 -20.39 -20.08
N ASN A 229 7.76 -19.63 -20.93
CA ASN A 229 7.33 -19.16 -22.25
C ASN A 229 6.23 -18.08 -22.23
N TYR A 230 5.76 -17.59 -21.07
CA TYR A 230 4.89 -16.43 -21.03
C TYR A 230 5.59 -15.21 -21.61
N VAL A 231 4.85 -14.37 -22.35
CA VAL A 231 5.37 -13.11 -22.89
C VAL A 231 4.81 -11.95 -22.07
N VAL A 232 5.69 -11.30 -21.31
CA VAL A 232 5.33 -10.10 -20.55
C VAL A 232 5.09 -8.95 -21.52
N PRO A 233 3.87 -8.39 -21.59
CA PRO A 233 3.52 -7.34 -22.54
C PRO A 233 4.03 -5.98 -22.07
N PRO A 234 4.32 -5.04 -23.00
CA PRO A 234 4.78 -3.69 -22.65
C PRO A 234 3.64 -2.72 -22.28
N TYR A 235 2.37 -3.15 -22.29
CA TYR A 235 1.18 -2.28 -22.20
C TYR A 235 0.64 -2.14 -20.77
N TYR A 236 1.07 -3.00 -19.84
CA TYR A 236 0.60 -3.03 -18.46
C TYR A 236 1.73 -2.73 -17.49
N ASP A 237 1.39 -2.67 -16.20
CA ASP A 237 2.37 -2.59 -15.12
C ASP A 237 3.38 -3.73 -15.21
N SER A 238 4.62 -3.47 -14.80
CA SER A 238 5.74 -4.43 -14.87
C SER A 238 5.63 -5.57 -13.86
N MET A 239 4.69 -5.53 -12.90
CA MET A 239 4.55 -6.54 -11.86
C MET A 239 4.15 -7.90 -12.45
N VAL A 240 5.01 -8.88 -12.30
CA VAL A 240 4.81 -10.27 -12.79
C VAL A 240 4.46 -11.25 -11.68
N GLY A 241 4.60 -10.85 -10.45
CA GLY A 241 4.25 -11.67 -9.30
C GLY A 241 4.57 -10.99 -7.99
N LYS A 242 4.24 -11.65 -6.90
CA LYS A 242 4.59 -11.28 -5.55
C LYS A 242 4.90 -12.52 -4.75
N VAL A 243 5.94 -12.44 -3.93
CA VAL A 243 6.35 -13.48 -2.99
C VAL A 243 5.95 -13.03 -1.60
N ILE A 244 5.25 -13.89 -0.87
CA ILE A 244 4.84 -13.63 0.50
C ILE A 244 5.50 -14.68 1.40
N ALA A 245 6.19 -14.22 2.44
CA ALA A 245 6.80 -15.08 3.44
C ALA A 245 6.15 -14.81 4.80
N TYR A 246 5.64 -15.87 5.42
CA TYR A 246 5.07 -15.83 6.77
C TYR A 246 6.02 -16.52 7.76
N GLY A 247 6.08 -16.02 8.98
CA GLY A 247 6.78 -16.65 10.11
C GLY A 247 6.10 -16.29 11.44
N ASP A 248 6.39 -17.07 12.49
CA ASP A 248 5.88 -16.77 13.83
C ASP A 248 6.47 -15.47 14.39
N THR A 249 7.62 -15.07 13.88
CA THR A 249 8.30 -13.81 14.21
C THR A 249 8.73 -13.07 12.92
N ARG A 250 8.94 -11.76 13.04
CA ARG A 250 9.45 -10.94 11.94
C ARG A 250 10.79 -11.47 11.39
N ASN A 251 11.72 -11.85 12.27
CA ASN A 251 13.02 -12.38 11.86
C ASN A 251 12.88 -13.69 11.06
N GLN A 252 11.94 -14.55 11.44
CA GLN A 252 11.65 -15.78 10.71
C GLN A 252 11.04 -15.48 9.34
N ALA A 253 10.11 -14.53 9.23
CA ALA A 253 9.56 -14.10 7.95
C ALA A 253 10.65 -13.53 7.03
N ILE A 254 11.56 -12.68 7.56
CA ILE A 254 12.72 -12.16 6.82
C ILE A 254 13.62 -13.27 6.32
N ALA A 255 13.97 -14.24 7.20
CA ALA A 255 14.84 -15.35 6.81
C ALA A 255 14.21 -16.19 5.69
N ARG A 256 12.92 -16.51 5.80
CA ARG A 256 12.15 -17.21 4.76
C ARG A 256 12.08 -16.43 3.45
N MET A 257 11.83 -15.12 3.51
CA MET A 257 11.80 -14.26 2.32
C MET A 257 13.15 -14.25 1.60
N ARG A 258 14.25 -14.14 2.34
CA ARG A 258 15.59 -14.16 1.75
C ARG A 258 15.87 -15.46 1.01
N ILE A 259 15.49 -16.60 1.60
CA ILE A 259 15.63 -17.92 0.95
C ILE A 259 14.75 -17.98 -0.28
N ALA A 260 13.47 -17.60 -0.17
CA ALA A 260 12.53 -17.62 -1.29
C ALA A 260 13.01 -16.79 -2.47
N LEU A 261 13.51 -15.56 -2.23
CA LEU A 261 14.05 -14.72 -3.29
C LEU A 261 15.33 -15.30 -3.92
N SER A 262 16.16 -15.99 -3.14
CA SER A 262 17.38 -16.65 -3.68
C SER A 262 17.06 -17.90 -4.51
N GLU A 263 15.92 -18.54 -4.28
CA GLU A 263 15.45 -19.70 -5.05
C GLU A 263 14.64 -19.34 -6.28
N MET A 264 14.08 -18.12 -6.31
CA MET A 264 13.24 -17.70 -7.43
C MET A 264 14.05 -17.51 -8.70
N VAL A 265 13.60 -18.13 -9.80
CA VAL A 265 14.23 -17.98 -11.12
C VAL A 265 13.23 -17.39 -12.10
N VAL A 266 13.61 -16.28 -12.73
CA VAL A 266 12.90 -15.67 -13.85
C VAL A 266 13.93 -15.24 -14.89
N GLU A 267 14.09 -16.03 -15.95
CA GLU A 267 15.06 -15.77 -17.00
C GLU A 267 14.38 -15.31 -18.30
N GLY A 268 15.15 -14.66 -19.17
CA GLY A 268 14.68 -14.11 -20.46
C GLY A 268 14.23 -12.66 -20.38
N ILE A 269 13.96 -12.17 -19.17
CA ILE A 269 13.69 -10.76 -18.86
C ILE A 269 14.53 -10.33 -17.66
N ARG A 270 14.64 -9.02 -17.41
CA ARG A 270 15.21 -8.51 -16.17
C ARG A 270 14.14 -8.38 -15.10
N THR A 271 14.51 -8.63 -13.86
CA THR A 271 13.62 -8.47 -12.69
C THR A 271 14.35 -7.73 -11.56
N ASN A 272 13.59 -7.30 -10.57
CA ASN A 272 14.09 -6.64 -9.36
C ASN A 272 14.43 -7.61 -8.21
N ILE A 273 14.53 -8.92 -8.51
CA ILE A 273 14.94 -9.97 -7.56
C ILE A 273 16.39 -9.76 -7.13
#